data_4cb0657dd7c2bf19e647a1f19960053e
#
_entry.id   4cb0657dd7c2bf19e647a1f19960053e
#
_cell.length_a   1.000
_cell.length_b   1.000
_cell.length_c   1.000
_cell.angle_alpha   90.00
_cell.angle_beta   90.00
_cell.angle_gamma   90.00
#
_symmetry.space_group_name_H-M   'P 1'
#
loop_
_entity.id
_entity.type
_entity.pdbx_description
1 polymer ?
#
loop_
_entity_poly.entity_id
_entity_poly.type
_entity_poly.pdbx_seq_one_letter_code
_entity_poly.pdbx_strand_id
1 'polypeptide(L)'
;MRKTLRTLLVSVAVAAAGVLPVSTARAADGYDRCPDGYYCMFSGLDGTGDMIKLRGNAPDLAALGMDDRAKSDWNRTPSTIYLWSDAQYSGCTAVTSSGPTGKGNFFPTYQNFFSSVQFDGPGGPSCGTPPGEGR
;
A
#
# COMPACT_ATOMS: atom_id res chain seq x y z
N MET A 1 76.28 28.03 -34.08
CA MET A 1 75.37 26.87 -33.87
C MET A 1 74.41 27.19 -32.74
N ARG A 2 73.18 27.54 -33.04
CA ARG A 2 72.17 27.84 -32.00
C ARG A 2 71.27 26.64 -31.94
N LYS A 3 71.29 25.94 -30.80
CA LYS A 3 70.38 24.84 -30.53
C LYS A 3 69.09 25.43 -29.91
N THR A 4 68.01 25.43 -30.65
CA THR A 4 66.67 25.79 -30.18
C THR A 4 66.05 24.61 -29.39
N LEU A 5 65.90 24.77 -28.10
CA LEU A 5 65.21 23.83 -27.23
C LEU A 5 63.70 24.04 -27.44
N ARG A 6 63.00 23.05 -28.00
CA ARG A 6 61.53 23.05 -28.09
C ARG A 6 60.99 22.43 -26.81
N THR A 7 60.37 23.27 -25.99
CA THR A 7 59.62 22.84 -24.82
C THR A 7 58.27 22.32 -25.26
N LEU A 8 58.04 21.04 -25.09
CA LEU A 8 56.73 20.39 -25.28
C LEU A 8 55.89 20.64 -24.02
N LEU A 9 54.84 21.46 -24.15
CA LEU A 9 53.83 21.62 -23.14
C LEU A 9 52.84 20.42 -23.26
N VAL A 10 52.88 19.50 -22.29
CA VAL A 10 51.88 18.45 -22.16
C VAL A 10 50.74 19.01 -21.38
N SER A 11 49.63 19.28 -22.08
CA SER A 11 48.37 19.65 -21.44
C SER A 11 47.68 18.41 -20.89
N VAL A 12 47.67 18.26 -19.57
CA VAL A 12 46.88 17.22 -18.90
C VAL A 12 45.43 17.71 -18.82
N ALA A 13 44.56 17.15 -19.64
CA ALA A 13 43.14 17.36 -19.52
C ALA A 13 42.59 16.50 -18.36
N VAL A 14 42.26 17.15 -17.24
CA VAL A 14 41.55 16.51 -16.13
C VAL A 14 40.07 16.40 -16.55
N ALA A 15 39.64 15.21 -16.94
CA ALA A 15 38.24 14.91 -17.13
C ALA A 15 37.57 14.82 -15.75
N ALA A 16 36.83 15.86 -15.37
CA ALA A 16 35.96 15.82 -14.21
C ALA A 16 34.82 14.88 -14.53
N ALA A 17 34.85 13.63 -14.06
CA ALA A 17 33.74 12.73 -14.06
C ALA A 17 32.68 13.28 -13.10
N GLY A 18 31.67 13.97 -13.64
CA GLY A 18 30.52 14.41 -12.86
C GLY A 18 29.75 13.18 -12.40
N VAL A 19 29.82 12.89 -11.11
CA VAL A 19 28.94 11.91 -10.48
C VAL A 19 27.58 12.56 -10.41
N LEU A 20 26.67 12.19 -11.33
CA LEU A 20 25.26 12.57 -11.24
C LEU A 20 24.67 11.86 -10.02
N PRO A 21 23.92 12.57 -9.14
CA PRO A 21 23.23 11.90 -8.07
C PRO A 21 22.19 10.95 -8.69
N VAL A 22 22.37 9.66 -8.46
CA VAL A 22 21.33 8.67 -8.78
C VAL A 22 20.22 8.91 -7.79
N SER A 23 19.18 9.63 -8.21
CA SER A 23 17.92 9.69 -7.49
C SER A 23 17.32 8.27 -7.55
N THR A 24 17.53 7.49 -6.50
CA THR A 24 16.73 6.29 -6.28
C THR A 24 15.29 6.78 -6.05
N ALA A 25 14.44 6.64 -7.07
CA ALA A 25 13.01 6.78 -6.88
C ALA A 25 12.63 5.74 -5.80
N ARG A 26 12.38 6.20 -4.57
CA ARG A 26 11.77 5.36 -3.56
C ARG A 26 10.43 4.91 -4.12
N ALA A 27 10.23 3.60 -4.22
CA ALA A 27 8.90 3.06 -4.42
C ALA A 27 8.00 3.70 -3.35
N ALA A 28 6.84 4.23 -3.76
CA ALA A 28 5.89 4.80 -2.81
C ALA A 28 5.53 3.73 -1.79
N ASP A 29 6.06 3.85 -0.58
CA ASP A 29 5.76 2.97 0.53
C ASP A 29 4.56 3.51 1.28
N GLY A 30 3.78 2.60 1.85
CA GLY A 30 2.66 2.97 2.68
C GLY A 30 1.39 3.28 1.89
N TYR A 31 0.51 4.02 2.54
CA TYR A 31 -0.84 4.31 2.04
C TYR A 31 -0.88 5.09 0.72
N ASP A 32 0.15 5.87 0.40
CA ASP A 32 0.21 6.70 -0.81
C ASP A 32 0.20 5.87 -2.11
N ARG A 33 0.42 4.57 -2.02
CA ARG A 33 0.25 3.63 -3.14
C ARG A 33 -1.21 3.42 -3.55
N CYS A 34 -2.16 3.74 -2.66
CA CYS A 34 -3.58 3.60 -2.94
C CYS A 34 -4.06 4.80 -3.78
N PRO A 35 -4.51 4.60 -5.02
CA PRO A 35 -4.97 5.69 -5.86
C PRO A 35 -6.37 6.18 -5.44
N ASP A 36 -6.70 7.44 -5.80
CA ASP A 36 -8.03 7.98 -5.58
C ASP A 36 -9.11 7.14 -6.25
N GLY A 37 -10.24 6.99 -5.58
CA GLY A 37 -11.39 6.23 -6.06
C GLY A 37 -11.27 4.73 -5.89
N TYR A 38 -10.27 4.26 -5.14
CA TYR A 38 -10.09 2.85 -4.83
C TYR A 38 -10.21 2.58 -3.33
N TYR A 39 -10.65 1.39 -3.01
CA TYR A 39 -10.44 0.77 -1.72
C TYR A 39 -9.19 -0.12 -1.81
N CYS A 40 -8.24 0.06 -0.91
CA CYS A 40 -6.99 -0.69 -0.91
C CYS A 40 -6.81 -1.48 0.39
N MET A 41 -6.35 -2.72 0.25
CA MET A 41 -5.92 -3.55 1.37
C MET A 41 -4.42 -3.84 1.25
N PHE A 42 -3.75 -3.90 2.38
CA PHE A 42 -2.30 -4.11 2.46
C PHE A 42 -1.98 -5.27 3.39
N SER A 43 -1.04 -6.12 2.98
CA SER A 43 -0.61 -7.26 3.79
C SER A 43 0.30 -6.90 4.96
N GLY A 44 0.80 -5.67 5.01
CA GLY A 44 1.57 -5.11 6.11
C GLY A 44 0.82 -4.04 6.89
N LEU A 45 1.37 -3.64 8.01
CA LEU A 45 0.91 -2.47 8.77
C LEU A 45 1.25 -1.18 8.01
N ASP A 46 0.54 -0.10 8.32
CA ASP A 46 0.81 1.25 7.80
C ASP A 46 0.86 1.34 6.27
N GLY A 47 0.03 0.54 5.58
CA GLY A 47 -0.04 0.53 4.13
C GLY A 47 1.16 -0.13 3.47
N THR A 48 1.90 -0.99 4.16
CA THR A 48 3.07 -1.69 3.62
C THR A 48 2.74 -3.09 3.09
N GLY A 49 3.75 -3.77 2.54
CA GLY A 49 3.60 -5.12 1.99
C GLY A 49 2.89 -5.15 0.63
N ASP A 50 2.31 -6.29 0.30
CA ASP A 50 1.50 -6.47 -0.90
C ASP A 50 0.23 -5.63 -0.83
N MET A 51 -0.20 -5.08 -1.95
CA MET A 51 -1.41 -4.27 -2.03
C MET A 51 -2.35 -4.81 -3.12
N ILE A 52 -3.63 -4.91 -2.77
CA ILE A 52 -4.71 -5.00 -3.76
C ILE A 52 -5.51 -3.70 -3.76
N LYS A 53 -6.11 -3.38 -4.89
CA LYS A 53 -6.99 -2.20 -5.06
C LYS A 53 -8.30 -2.62 -5.72
N LEU A 54 -9.40 -2.18 -5.14
CA LEU A 54 -10.75 -2.57 -5.53
C LEU A 54 -11.58 -1.33 -5.89
N ARG A 55 -12.47 -1.47 -6.88
CA ARG A 55 -13.50 -0.49 -7.23
C ARG A 55 -14.92 -1.05 -7.08
N GLY A 56 -15.05 -2.25 -6.60
CA GLY A 56 -16.30 -2.96 -6.44
C GLY A 56 -16.12 -4.22 -5.62
N ASN A 57 -17.17 -4.99 -5.53
CA ASN A 57 -17.22 -6.20 -4.73
C ASN A 57 -16.13 -7.20 -5.08
N ALA A 58 -15.56 -7.81 -4.06
CA ALA A 58 -14.61 -8.92 -4.17
C ALA A 58 -15.10 -10.10 -3.31
N PRO A 59 -15.82 -11.05 -3.90
CA PRO A 59 -16.41 -12.17 -3.16
C PRO A 59 -15.38 -13.17 -2.65
N ASP A 60 -14.16 -13.14 -3.19
CA ASP A 60 -13.10 -14.09 -2.83
C ASP A 60 -11.73 -13.40 -2.91
N LEU A 61 -11.16 -13.07 -1.76
CA LEU A 61 -9.83 -12.45 -1.67
C LEU A 61 -8.70 -13.44 -1.96
N ALA A 62 -8.97 -14.76 -1.92
CA ALA A 62 -7.97 -15.75 -2.31
C ALA A 62 -7.61 -15.63 -3.80
N ALA A 63 -8.58 -15.32 -4.65
CA ALA A 63 -8.36 -15.06 -6.08
C ALA A 63 -7.45 -13.84 -6.34
N LEU A 64 -7.34 -12.94 -5.37
CA LEU A 64 -6.51 -11.73 -5.41
C LEU A 64 -5.23 -11.85 -4.58
N GLY A 65 -4.99 -12.99 -3.94
CA GLY A 65 -3.82 -13.22 -3.10
C GLY A 65 -3.83 -12.47 -1.76
N MET A 66 -5.02 -12.05 -1.27
CA MET A 66 -5.16 -11.26 -0.04
C MET A 66 -6.00 -11.95 1.05
N ASP A 67 -6.47 -13.15 0.81
CA ASP A 67 -7.23 -13.94 1.79
C ASP A 67 -6.44 -14.14 3.08
N ASP A 68 -7.04 -13.80 4.23
CA ASP A 68 -6.42 -13.89 5.56
C ASP A 68 -5.01 -13.26 5.64
N ARG A 69 -4.75 -12.19 4.87
CA ARG A 69 -3.42 -11.56 4.83
C ARG A 69 -3.41 -10.07 5.14
N ALA A 70 -4.56 -9.41 5.04
CA ALA A 70 -4.62 -7.97 5.22
C ALA A 70 -4.40 -7.56 6.67
N LYS A 71 -3.61 -6.49 6.87
CA LYS A 71 -3.30 -5.90 8.18
C LYS A 71 -3.64 -4.42 8.26
N SER A 72 -3.78 -3.76 7.13
CA SER A 72 -4.19 -2.36 7.04
C SER A 72 -4.98 -2.11 5.77
N ASP A 73 -5.74 -1.00 5.76
CA ASP A 73 -6.54 -0.60 4.62
C ASP A 73 -6.63 0.92 4.45
N TRP A 74 -7.11 1.34 3.30
CA TRP A 74 -7.54 2.70 3.03
C TRP A 74 -8.72 2.73 2.07
N ASN A 75 -9.83 3.32 2.54
CA ASN A 75 -11.01 3.56 1.70
C ASN A 75 -10.98 4.97 1.09
N ARG A 76 -10.57 5.07 -0.16
CA ARG A 76 -10.59 6.31 -0.96
C ARG A 76 -11.78 6.40 -1.91
N THR A 77 -12.80 5.61 -1.66
CA THR A 77 -14.08 5.64 -2.40
C THR A 77 -15.15 6.38 -1.61
N PRO A 78 -16.25 6.81 -2.24
CA PRO A 78 -17.41 7.34 -1.53
C PRO A 78 -18.26 6.26 -0.85
N SER A 79 -17.97 4.98 -1.10
CA SER A 79 -18.75 3.84 -0.63
C SER A 79 -18.42 3.45 0.81
N THR A 80 -19.38 2.88 1.50
CA THR A 80 -19.15 2.13 2.73
C THR A 80 -18.60 0.75 2.39
N ILE A 81 -17.51 0.34 3.01
CA ILE A 81 -16.89 -0.96 2.78
C ILE A 81 -17.20 -1.90 3.93
N TYR A 82 -17.74 -3.06 3.59
CA TYR A 82 -17.95 -4.17 4.51
C TYR A 82 -16.90 -5.24 4.27
N LEU A 83 -16.14 -5.57 5.29
CA LEU A 83 -15.14 -6.62 5.29
C LEU A 83 -15.74 -7.85 5.94
N TRP A 84 -15.74 -8.97 5.25
CA TRP A 84 -16.34 -10.22 5.70
C TRP A 84 -15.27 -11.22 6.12
N SER A 85 -15.52 -11.92 7.23
CA SER A 85 -14.61 -12.94 7.75
C SER A 85 -14.42 -14.12 6.81
N ASP A 86 -15.47 -14.44 6.04
CA ASP A 86 -15.45 -15.57 5.12
C ASP A 86 -15.67 -15.13 3.66
N ALA A 87 -15.33 -15.97 2.72
CA ALA A 87 -15.60 -15.76 1.30
C ALA A 87 -17.13 -15.72 1.03
N GLN A 88 -17.50 -15.16 -0.12
CA GLN A 88 -18.89 -15.06 -0.60
C GLN A 88 -19.79 -14.26 0.35
N TYR A 89 -19.25 -13.23 1.02
CA TYR A 89 -19.99 -12.35 1.92
C TYR A 89 -20.69 -13.12 3.04
N SER A 90 -19.94 -13.96 3.70
CA SER A 90 -20.38 -14.86 4.76
C SER A 90 -19.63 -14.59 6.07
N GLY A 91 -20.16 -15.11 7.18
CA GLY A 91 -19.59 -14.90 8.50
C GLY A 91 -19.98 -13.56 9.12
N CYS A 92 -19.03 -12.90 9.78
CA CYS A 92 -19.24 -11.60 10.41
C CYS A 92 -18.60 -10.46 9.60
N THR A 93 -19.03 -9.21 9.87
CA THR A 93 -18.54 -8.02 9.17
C THR A 93 -17.84 -7.03 10.10
N ALA A 94 -16.80 -6.39 9.56
CA ALA A 94 -16.28 -5.11 10.01
C ALA A 94 -16.56 -4.04 8.95
N VAL A 95 -16.59 -2.77 9.35
CA VAL A 95 -16.92 -1.66 8.46
C VAL A 95 -15.76 -0.66 8.41
N THR A 96 -15.38 -0.27 7.22
CA THR A 96 -14.42 0.82 6.99
C THR A 96 -15.13 2.03 6.40
N SER A 97 -15.00 3.16 7.09
CA SER A 97 -15.54 4.45 6.65
C SER A 97 -14.77 5.00 5.46
N SER A 98 -15.44 5.82 4.64
CA SER A 98 -14.82 6.54 3.53
C SER A 98 -14.03 7.78 3.98
N GLY A 99 -13.12 8.24 3.12
CA GLY A 99 -12.47 9.54 3.24
C GLY A 99 -11.06 9.53 3.82
N PRO A 100 -10.52 10.73 4.16
CA PRO A 100 -9.12 10.87 4.61
C PRO A 100 -8.82 10.14 5.91
N THR A 101 -9.84 9.92 6.75
CA THR A 101 -9.75 9.19 8.03
C THR A 101 -10.03 7.70 7.89
N GLY A 102 -10.45 7.25 6.72
CA GLY A 102 -10.78 5.84 6.42
C GLY A 102 -9.56 4.97 6.13
N LYS A 103 -8.40 5.28 6.74
CA LYS A 103 -7.19 4.47 6.65
C LYS A 103 -6.68 4.12 8.03
N GLY A 104 -6.09 2.95 8.15
CA GLY A 104 -5.48 2.52 9.39
C GLY A 104 -5.12 1.05 9.40
N ASN A 105 -4.53 0.67 10.51
CA ASN A 105 -4.25 -0.72 10.79
C ASN A 105 -5.50 -1.38 11.37
N PHE A 106 -5.76 -2.60 10.95
CA PHE A 106 -6.77 -3.41 11.62
C PHE A 106 -6.34 -3.70 13.06
N PHE A 107 -7.30 -3.84 13.96
CA PHE A 107 -7.01 -4.36 15.29
C PHE A 107 -6.26 -5.69 15.21
N PRO A 108 -5.35 -6.01 16.14
CA PRO A 108 -4.55 -7.22 16.08
C PRO A 108 -5.36 -8.50 15.82
N THR A 109 -6.56 -8.61 16.41
CA THR A 109 -7.48 -9.74 16.21
C THR A 109 -8.10 -9.81 14.83
N TYR A 110 -8.13 -8.70 14.09
CA TYR A 110 -8.65 -8.62 12.71
C TYR A 110 -7.57 -8.58 11.64
N GLN A 111 -6.31 -8.62 12.03
CA GLN A 111 -5.22 -8.82 11.08
C GLN A 111 -5.22 -10.26 10.59
N ASN A 112 -5.06 -10.43 9.27
CA ASN A 112 -5.11 -11.76 8.63
C ASN A 112 -6.45 -12.49 8.85
N PHE A 113 -7.57 -11.80 8.68
CA PHE A 113 -8.88 -12.30 9.09
C PHE A 113 -9.95 -12.25 8.00
N PHE A 114 -9.83 -11.33 7.04
CA PHE A 114 -10.91 -11.09 6.07
C PHE A 114 -10.70 -11.85 4.77
N SER A 115 -11.81 -12.38 4.22
CA SER A 115 -11.84 -13.21 3.02
C SER A 115 -12.71 -12.67 1.89
N SER A 116 -13.57 -11.67 2.13
CA SER A 116 -14.31 -10.97 1.08
C SER A 116 -14.62 -9.52 1.43
N VAL A 117 -14.90 -8.71 0.39
CA VAL A 117 -15.14 -7.26 0.48
C VAL A 117 -16.40 -6.91 -0.29
N GLN A 118 -17.32 -6.15 0.35
CA GLN A 118 -18.57 -5.70 -0.24
C GLN A 118 -18.67 -4.17 -0.18
N PHE A 119 -19.04 -3.56 -1.29
CA PHE A 119 -19.28 -2.11 -1.42
C PHE A 119 -20.77 -1.82 -1.26
N ASP A 120 -21.13 -0.87 -0.39
CA ASP A 120 -22.50 -0.39 -0.16
C ASP A 120 -23.55 -1.50 0.04
N GLY A 121 -23.11 -2.63 0.55
CA GLY A 121 -23.99 -3.77 0.79
C GLY A 121 -24.80 -3.63 2.08
N PRO A 122 -25.72 -4.58 2.32
CA PRO A 122 -26.51 -4.59 3.55
C PRO A 122 -25.65 -4.88 4.80
N GLY A 123 -24.40 -5.33 4.60
CA GLY A 123 -23.57 -5.83 5.67
C GLY A 123 -24.14 -7.11 6.30
N GLY A 124 -23.51 -7.56 7.37
CA GLY A 124 -23.90 -8.75 8.11
C GLY A 124 -23.79 -8.54 9.62
N PRO A 125 -23.86 -9.62 10.38
CA PRO A 125 -23.62 -9.54 11.82
C PRO A 125 -22.22 -8.98 12.10
N SER A 126 -22.12 -8.05 13.05
CA SER A 126 -20.83 -7.47 13.44
C SER A 126 -19.89 -8.53 14.00
N CYS A 127 -18.60 -8.47 13.62
CA CYS A 127 -17.56 -9.26 14.27
C CYS A 127 -17.35 -8.88 15.74
N GLY A 128 -17.98 -7.79 16.18
CA GLY A 128 -17.85 -7.27 17.54
C GLY A 128 -16.62 -6.39 17.73
N THR A 129 -16.46 -5.86 18.93
CA THR A 129 -15.21 -5.20 19.33
C THR A 129 -14.35 -6.22 20.04
N PRO A 130 -13.08 -6.40 19.65
CA PRO A 130 -12.22 -7.35 20.34
C PRO A 130 -12.09 -7.01 21.84
N PRO A 131 -12.14 -8.00 22.71
CA PRO A 131 -11.96 -7.76 24.14
C PRO A 131 -10.58 -7.15 24.42
N GLY A 132 -10.57 -6.01 25.11
CA GLY A 132 -9.33 -5.30 25.47
C GLY A 132 -8.85 -4.25 24.48
N GLU A 133 -9.48 -4.09 23.31
CA GLU A 133 -9.19 -3.04 22.33
C GLU A 133 -10.23 -1.91 22.41
N GLY A 134 -10.34 -1.28 23.57
CA GLY A 134 -11.06 -0.03 23.73
C GLY A 134 -10.24 1.13 23.14
N ARG A 135 -10.92 2.07 22.48
CA ARG A 135 -10.32 3.30 21.98
C ARG A 135 -9.76 4.14 23.12
#